data_4b9e28393e7bf0bac5218b21656bb74a
#
_entry.id   4b9e28393e7bf0bac5218b21656bb74a
#
_cell.length_a   1.000
_cell.length_b   1.000
_cell.length_c   1.000
_cell.angle_alpha   90.00
_cell.angle_beta   90.00
_cell.angle_gamma   90.00
#
_symmetry.space_group_name_H-M   'P 1'
#
loop_
_entity.id
_entity.type
_entity.pdbx_description
1 polymer ?
#
loop_
_entity_poly.entity_id
_entity_poly.type
_entity_poly.pdbx_seq_one_letter_code
_entity_poly.pdbx_strand_id
1 'polypeptide(L)'
;MEETTLAAAVGRKIANLRKERGLTQRQLADKIYTSDKNLSKWETGKALPDLSFLLSICSTLGVQITYFTDENISCADILQAQRNREIKARMRKFSAAVFSLLPVPLFIFAAAAAYLPSPLPVHFNARWQADKMGQPWQLSLGCIIVAALIIATLGVHYIYYTKSPSAKAFQSKGALICFYCVVLLLEVFNIAVGITALATSVSAANEMGLVPPDVERFPVVFAALTCLIMWLAGTLCAFVPRNEWVGFRIPSAYESDYNWRAYNATAGVAFMAYALALALAMIFMPRPLNEAEALTASLVPLIPLAIVSYFIGKAIIKRHGMKQ
;
A
#
# COMPACT_ATOMS: atom_id res chain seq x y z
N MET A 1 8.61 9.76 -25.23
CA MET A 1 9.91 9.92 -24.54
C MET A 1 9.73 9.42 -23.11
N GLU A 2 10.64 8.63 -22.57
CA GLU A 2 10.55 8.18 -21.18
C GLU A 2 10.75 9.37 -20.23
N GLU A 3 10.04 9.37 -19.10
CA GLU A 3 10.06 10.44 -18.08
C GLU A 3 11.49 10.74 -17.57
N THR A 4 12.33 9.72 -17.49
CA THR A 4 13.74 9.82 -17.10
C THR A 4 14.58 10.59 -18.13
N THR A 5 14.33 10.38 -19.42
CA THR A 5 15.02 11.09 -20.49
C THR A 5 14.62 12.57 -20.53
N LEU A 6 13.33 12.86 -20.33
CA LEU A 6 12.80 14.22 -20.25
C LEU A 6 13.37 14.97 -19.03
N ALA A 7 13.37 14.34 -17.84
CA ALA A 7 13.91 14.94 -16.63
C ALA A 7 15.40 15.27 -16.77
N ALA A 8 16.19 14.38 -17.40
CA ALA A 8 17.61 14.60 -17.61
C ALA A 8 17.87 15.77 -18.59
N ALA A 9 17.07 15.89 -19.65
CA ALA A 9 17.22 16.97 -20.64
C ALA A 9 16.85 18.33 -20.03
N VAL A 10 15.70 18.43 -19.36
CA VAL A 10 15.27 19.65 -18.66
C VAL A 10 16.25 20.02 -17.55
N GLY A 11 16.72 19.02 -16.78
CA GLY A 11 17.66 19.24 -15.69
C GLY A 11 18.99 19.82 -16.13
N ARG A 12 19.55 19.31 -17.24
CA ARG A 12 20.78 19.89 -17.86
C ARG A 12 20.58 21.35 -18.28
N LYS A 13 19.43 21.66 -18.87
CA LYS A 13 19.11 23.04 -19.27
C LYS A 13 19.01 23.98 -18.05
N ILE A 14 18.42 23.53 -16.96
CA ILE A 14 18.36 24.29 -15.71
C ILE A 14 19.76 24.53 -15.15
N ALA A 15 20.60 23.49 -15.08
CA ALA A 15 21.97 23.60 -14.54
C ALA A 15 22.85 24.55 -15.40
N ASN A 16 22.76 24.46 -16.71
CA ASN A 16 23.50 25.32 -17.61
C ASN A 16 23.07 26.78 -17.44
N LEU A 17 21.78 27.07 -17.52
CA LEU A 17 21.27 28.44 -17.41
C LEU A 17 21.61 29.06 -16.03
N ARG A 18 21.50 28.27 -14.93
CA ARG A 18 21.92 28.72 -13.61
C ARG A 18 23.41 29.12 -13.58
N LYS A 19 24.29 28.26 -14.13
CA LYS A 19 25.74 28.52 -14.21
C LYS A 19 26.07 29.75 -15.03
N GLU A 20 25.42 29.92 -16.19
CA GLU A 20 25.55 31.10 -17.03
C GLU A 20 25.20 32.41 -16.32
N ARG A 21 24.26 32.33 -15.34
CA ARG A 21 23.86 33.45 -14.48
C ARG A 21 24.71 33.58 -13.21
N GLY A 22 25.77 32.78 -13.06
CA GLY A 22 26.69 32.82 -11.90
C GLY A 22 26.09 32.41 -10.56
N LEU A 23 24.96 31.72 -10.58
CA LEU A 23 24.24 31.34 -9.35
C LEU A 23 24.69 29.97 -8.83
N THR A 24 24.83 29.85 -7.51
CA THR A 24 24.93 28.55 -6.84
C THR A 24 23.56 27.85 -6.80
N GLN A 25 23.54 26.52 -6.60
CA GLN A 25 22.26 25.79 -6.41
C GLN A 25 21.45 26.39 -5.27
N ARG A 26 22.08 26.71 -4.15
CA ARG A 26 21.42 27.31 -2.99
C ARG A 26 20.80 28.67 -3.33
N GLN A 27 21.54 29.56 -4.02
CA GLN A 27 21.02 30.87 -4.39
C GLN A 27 19.82 30.79 -5.35
N LEU A 28 19.81 29.88 -6.30
CA LEU A 28 18.65 29.68 -7.18
C LEU A 28 17.48 29.06 -6.39
N ALA A 29 17.76 28.06 -5.54
CA ALA A 29 16.72 27.41 -4.72
C ALA A 29 16.01 28.43 -3.80
N ASP A 30 16.78 29.30 -3.13
CA ASP A 30 16.23 30.35 -2.26
C ASP A 30 15.33 31.33 -3.06
N LYS A 31 15.75 31.72 -4.27
CA LYS A 31 14.99 32.64 -5.15
C LYS A 31 13.66 32.08 -5.63
N ILE A 32 13.57 30.75 -5.80
CA ILE A 32 12.34 30.06 -6.27
C ILE A 32 11.60 29.35 -5.13
N TYR A 33 11.95 29.64 -3.88
CA TYR A 33 11.32 29.10 -2.67
C TYR A 33 11.30 27.56 -2.63
N THR A 34 12.43 26.93 -2.93
CA THR A 34 12.61 25.47 -2.84
C THR A 34 13.89 25.12 -2.06
N SER A 35 14.12 23.84 -1.81
CA SER A 35 15.37 23.38 -1.21
C SER A 35 16.46 23.15 -2.26
N ASP A 36 17.72 23.36 -1.87
CA ASP A 36 18.90 23.00 -2.67
C ASP A 36 18.89 21.52 -3.08
N LYS A 37 18.39 20.64 -2.22
CA LYS A 37 18.21 19.22 -2.50
C LYS A 37 17.20 18.94 -3.62
N ASN A 38 16.12 19.72 -3.69
CA ASN A 38 15.16 19.58 -4.77
C ASN A 38 15.76 20.07 -6.09
N LEU A 39 16.41 21.23 -6.07
CA LEU A 39 17.08 21.76 -7.25
C LEU A 39 18.16 20.80 -7.77
N SER A 40 18.97 20.23 -6.87
CA SER A 40 19.96 19.20 -7.22
C SER A 40 19.33 17.97 -7.89
N LYS A 41 18.17 17.49 -7.39
CA LYS A 41 17.44 16.38 -8.02
C LYS A 41 16.98 16.74 -9.44
N TRP A 42 16.54 17.96 -9.65
CA TRP A 42 16.13 18.43 -10.98
C TRP A 42 17.32 18.53 -11.94
N GLU A 43 18.40 19.17 -11.53
CA GLU A 43 19.62 19.34 -12.34
C GLU A 43 20.28 18.01 -12.71
N THR A 44 20.21 17.02 -11.81
CA THR A 44 20.74 15.66 -12.06
C THR A 44 19.76 14.74 -12.80
N GLY A 45 18.58 15.23 -13.19
CA GLY A 45 17.56 14.44 -13.89
C GLY A 45 16.88 13.37 -13.05
N LYS A 46 17.10 13.35 -11.73
CA LYS A 46 16.44 12.41 -10.81
C LYS A 46 14.96 12.75 -10.59
N ALA A 47 14.56 13.97 -10.87
CA ALA A 47 13.18 14.42 -10.86
C ALA A 47 12.98 15.55 -11.88
N LEU A 48 11.77 15.65 -12.43
CA LEU A 48 11.36 16.81 -13.23
C LEU A 48 10.71 17.82 -12.27
N PRO A 49 11.03 19.13 -12.32
CA PRO A 49 10.31 20.15 -11.57
C PRO A 49 8.84 20.21 -12.00
N ASP A 50 7.97 20.63 -11.11
CA ASP A 50 6.58 20.91 -11.47
C ASP A 50 6.49 22.21 -12.31
N LEU A 51 5.40 22.37 -13.07
CA LEU A 51 5.25 23.53 -13.96
C LEU A 51 5.37 24.85 -13.20
N SER A 52 4.86 24.93 -11.98
CA SER A 52 5.00 26.10 -11.12
C SER A 52 6.46 26.47 -10.84
N PHE A 53 7.29 25.49 -10.54
CA PHE A 53 8.73 25.70 -10.36
C PHE A 53 9.45 26.02 -11.67
N LEU A 54 9.07 25.39 -12.80
CA LEU A 54 9.62 25.75 -14.10
C LEU A 54 9.31 27.19 -14.48
N LEU A 55 8.10 27.66 -14.23
CA LEU A 55 7.71 29.06 -14.44
C LEU A 55 8.48 30.01 -13.51
N SER A 56 8.68 29.62 -12.25
CA SER A 56 9.49 30.38 -11.29
C SER A 56 10.97 30.45 -11.72
N ILE A 57 11.52 29.36 -12.24
CA ILE A 57 12.87 29.33 -12.82
C ILE A 57 12.95 30.24 -14.05
N CYS A 58 11.97 30.18 -14.95
CA CYS A 58 11.89 31.05 -16.11
C CYS A 58 11.90 32.55 -15.74
N SER A 59 11.03 32.90 -14.76
CA SER A 59 10.93 34.28 -14.28
C SER A 59 12.24 34.74 -13.60
N THR A 60 12.83 33.90 -12.76
CA THR A 60 14.06 34.22 -12.01
C THR A 60 15.29 34.37 -12.91
N LEU A 61 15.39 33.54 -13.95
CA LEU A 61 16.54 33.52 -14.84
C LEU A 61 16.31 34.31 -16.14
N GLY A 62 15.14 34.91 -16.32
CA GLY A 62 14.81 35.78 -17.44
C GLY A 62 14.72 35.06 -18.79
N VAL A 63 14.11 33.87 -18.81
CA VAL A 63 13.88 33.08 -20.04
C VAL A 63 12.40 32.71 -20.16
N GLN A 64 11.99 32.43 -21.42
CA GLN A 64 10.64 31.88 -21.65
C GLN A 64 10.61 30.37 -21.42
N ILE A 65 9.42 29.80 -21.15
CA ILE A 65 9.24 28.38 -20.99
C ILE A 65 9.70 27.58 -22.23
N THR A 66 9.65 28.17 -23.40
CA THR A 66 10.13 27.62 -24.65
C THR A 66 11.62 27.29 -24.62
N TYR A 67 12.42 27.91 -23.74
CA TYR A 67 13.83 27.54 -23.55
C TYR A 67 13.98 26.08 -23.12
N PHE A 68 13.03 25.54 -22.37
CA PHE A 68 13.04 24.14 -21.91
C PHE A 68 12.46 23.18 -22.93
N THR A 69 11.87 23.68 -24.03
CA THR A 69 11.35 22.89 -25.13
C THR A 69 12.29 22.96 -26.33
N ASP A 70 12.34 21.94 -27.16
CA ASP A 70 13.04 21.85 -28.42
C ASP A 70 12.33 20.84 -29.34
N GLU A 71 12.94 20.48 -30.49
CA GLU A 71 12.39 19.49 -31.43
C GLU A 71 12.02 18.14 -30.73
N ASN A 72 12.72 17.79 -29.64
CA ASN A 72 12.54 16.55 -28.90
C ASN A 72 11.70 16.70 -27.63
N ILE A 73 11.46 17.92 -27.15
CA ILE A 73 10.76 18.22 -25.93
C ILE A 73 9.68 19.27 -26.18
N SER A 74 8.44 18.91 -26.10
CA SER A 74 7.31 19.84 -26.18
C SER A 74 6.78 20.23 -24.79
N CYS A 75 6.08 21.36 -24.69
CA CYS A 75 5.32 21.69 -23.49
C CYS A 75 4.28 20.61 -23.14
N ALA A 76 3.73 19.93 -24.16
CA ALA A 76 2.81 18.83 -23.97
C ALA A 76 3.45 17.64 -23.24
N ASP A 77 4.73 17.32 -23.50
CA ASP A 77 5.46 16.24 -22.83
C ASP A 77 5.65 16.55 -21.35
N ILE A 78 6.01 17.80 -21.02
CA ILE A 78 6.17 18.25 -19.63
C ILE A 78 4.84 18.15 -18.87
N LEU A 79 3.76 18.65 -19.44
CA LEU A 79 2.42 18.57 -18.86
C LEU A 79 1.94 17.12 -18.70
N GLN A 80 2.21 16.28 -19.70
CA GLN A 80 1.86 14.86 -19.63
C GLN A 80 2.64 14.13 -18.55
N ALA A 81 3.94 14.41 -18.39
CA ALA A 81 4.75 13.83 -17.32
C ALA A 81 4.22 14.23 -15.93
N GLN A 82 3.83 15.48 -15.73
CA GLN A 82 3.22 15.95 -14.49
C GLN A 82 1.88 15.26 -14.20
N ARG A 83 1.00 15.20 -15.21
CA ARG A 83 -0.29 14.49 -15.09
C ARG A 83 -0.08 13.03 -14.69
N ASN A 84 0.90 12.35 -15.31
CA ASN A 84 1.22 10.97 -14.99
C ASN A 84 1.68 10.79 -13.53
N ARG A 85 2.47 11.75 -12.98
CA ARG A 85 2.89 11.72 -11.58
C ARG A 85 1.71 11.88 -10.62
N GLU A 86 0.82 12.84 -10.88
CA GLU A 86 -0.38 13.05 -10.07
C GLU A 86 -1.24 11.80 -10.05
N ILE A 87 -1.44 11.17 -11.21
CA ILE A 87 -2.22 9.95 -11.33
C ILE A 87 -1.57 8.81 -10.56
N LYS A 88 -0.26 8.58 -10.72
CA LYS A 88 0.48 7.57 -9.95
C LYS A 88 0.38 7.81 -8.44
N ALA A 89 0.45 9.05 -8.00
CA ALA A 89 0.30 9.41 -6.59
C ALA A 89 -1.10 9.08 -6.04
N ARG A 90 -2.15 9.38 -6.84
CA ARG A 90 -3.55 9.02 -6.48
C ARG A 90 -3.76 7.50 -6.46
N MET A 91 -3.29 6.79 -7.50
CA MET A 91 -3.36 5.32 -7.54
C MET A 91 -2.76 4.72 -6.27
N ARG A 92 -1.59 5.20 -5.85
CA ARG A 92 -0.94 4.71 -4.63
C ARG A 92 -1.79 4.93 -3.38
N LYS A 93 -2.43 6.11 -3.22
CA LYS A 93 -3.31 6.40 -2.07
C LYS A 93 -4.53 5.48 -2.05
N PHE A 94 -5.20 5.30 -3.19
CA PHE A 94 -6.35 4.42 -3.29
C PHE A 94 -5.97 2.95 -3.09
N SER A 95 -4.87 2.49 -3.67
CA SER A 95 -4.38 1.13 -3.44
C SER A 95 -4.10 0.90 -1.95
N ALA A 96 -3.51 1.86 -1.25
CA ALA A 96 -3.29 1.76 0.20
C ALA A 96 -4.60 1.58 0.96
N ALA A 97 -5.64 2.35 0.62
CA ALA A 97 -6.96 2.23 1.25
C ALA A 97 -7.59 0.85 1.03
N VAL A 98 -7.56 0.35 -0.23
CA VAL A 98 -8.08 -1.00 -0.55
C VAL A 98 -7.29 -2.08 0.19
N PHE A 99 -5.95 -2.01 0.15
CA PHE A 99 -5.11 -2.97 0.86
C PHE A 99 -5.31 -2.97 2.37
N SER A 100 -5.66 -1.82 2.96
CA SER A 100 -5.96 -1.73 4.40
C SER A 100 -7.21 -2.51 4.78
N LEU A 101 -8.21 -2.57 3.91
CA LEU A 101 -9.49 -3.23 4.17
C LEU A 101 -9.51 -4.71 3.78
N LEU A 102 -8.68 -5.10 2.82
CA LEU A 102 -8.70 -6.42 2.19
C LEU A 102 -8.73 -7.62 3.16
N PRO A 103 -7.95 -7.67 4.26
CA PRO A 103 -7.96 -8.81 5.17
C PRO A 103 -8.98 -8.69 6.31
N VAL A 104 -9.79 -7.64 6.37
CA VAL A 104 -10.75 -7.43 7.47
C VAL A 104 -11.68 -8.65 7.64
N PRO A 105 -12.29 -9.22 6.58
CA PRO A 105 -13.10 -10.43 6.74
C PRO A 105 -12.30 -11.59 7.35
N LEU A 106 -11.05 -11.78 6.91
CA LEU A 106 -10.19 -12.85 7.43
C LEU A 106 -9.90 -12.67 8.93
N PHE A 107 -9.66 -11.43 9.38
CA PHE A 107 -9.42 -11.14 10.79
C PHE A 107 -10.69 -11.33 11.64
N ILE A 108 -11.87 -11.04 11.09
CA ILE A 108 -13.15 -11.33 11.72
C ILE A 108 -13.32 -12.85 11.89
N PHE A 109 -13.03 -13.65 10.86
CA PHE A 109 -13.08 -15.11 10.95
C PHE A 109 -12.02 -15.65 11.91
N ALA A 110 -10.81 -15.10 11.94
CA ALA A 110 -9.79 -15.49 12.90
C ALA A 110 -10.22 -15.22 14.35
N ALA A 111 -10.85 -14.08 14.61
CA ALA A 111 -11.42 -13.75 15.91
C ALA A 111 -12.55 -14.70 16.30
N ALA A 112 -13.39 -15.06 15.34
CA ALA A 112 -14.53 -15.94 15.57
C ALA A 112 -14.15 -17.43 15.69
N ALA A 113 -13.05 -17.85 15.09
CA ALA A 113 -12.67 -19.27 15.00
C ALA A 113 -12.62 -20.01 16.34
N ALA A 114 -12.25 -19.32 17.41
CA ALA A 114 -12.22 -19.90 18.77
C ALA A 114 -13.60 -20.16 19.38
N TYR A 115 -14.63 -19.50 18.86
CA TYR A 115 -16.00 -19.58 19.41
C TYR A 115 -16.89 -20.45 18.57
N LEU A 116 -16.44 -20.82 17.39
CA LEU A 116 -17.23 -21.60 16.47
C LEU A 116 -17.10 -23.07 16.81
N PRO A 117 -18.23 -23.79 17.03
CA PRO A 117 -18.20 -25.22 17.21
C PRO A 117 -17.68 -25.91 15.95
N SER A 118 -17.15 -27.11 16.10
CA SER A 118 -16.75 -27.96 14.99
C SER A 118 -17.36 -29.35 15.18
N PRO A 119 -18.21 -29.77 14.26
CA PRO A 119 -18.69 -29.11 13.05
C PRO A 119 -19.74 -28.02 13.32
N LEU A 120 -19.86 -27.06 12.35
CA LEU A 120 -20.92 -26.03 12.37
C LEU A 120 -21.63 -25.95 11.01
N PRO A 121 -22.82 -25.32 10.95
CA PRO A 121 -23.51 -25.08 9.70
C PRO A 121 -22.70 -24.18 8.76
N VAL A 122 -22.34 -24.66 7.56
CA VAL A 122 -21.53 -23.92 6.57
C VAL A 122 -22.27 -23.69 5.26
N HIS A 123 -23.40 -24.34 5.04
CA HIS A 123 -24.25 -24.18 3.87
C HIS A 123 -25.71 -24.17 4.27
N PHE A 124 -26.50 -23.33 3.59
CA PHE A 124 -27.92 -23.14 3.81
C PHE A 124 -28.65 -23.29 2.49
N ASN A 125 -29.76 -24.02 2.48
CA ASN A 125 -30.61 -24.17 1.31
C ASN A 125 -31.42 -22.87 1.01
N ALA A 126 -32.18 -22.86 -0.06
CA ALA A 126 -33.01 -21.71 -0.45
C ALA A 126 -34.08 -21.30 0.57
N ARG A 127 -34.35 -22.14 1.56
CA ARG A 127 -35.28 -21.87 2.68
C ARG A 127 -34.54 -21.43 3.94
N TRP A 128 -33.24 -21.10 3.83
CA TRP A 128 -32.34 -20.72 4.95
C TRP A 128 -32.23 -21.80 6.05
N GLN A 129 -32.44 -23.07 5.70
CA GLN A 129 -32.20 -24.18 6.61
C GLN A 129 -30.80 -24.73 6.39
N ALA A 130 -30.10 -25.01 7.47
CA ALA A 130 -28.77 -25.62 7.41
C ALA A 130 -28.87 -27.02 6.82
N ASP A 131 -28.20 -27.28 5.72
CA ASP A 131 -28.22 -28.58 5.02
C ASP A 131 -26.82 -29.21 4.94
N LYS A 132 -25.77 -28.49 5.38
CA LYS A 132 -24.41 -28.99 5.38
C LYS A 132 -23.65 -28.51 6.61
N MET A 133 -23.09 -29.46 7.35
CA MET A 133 -22.16 -29.20 8.44
C MET A 133 -20.72 -29.26 7.94
N GLY A 134 -19.86 -28.41 8.45
CA GLY A 134 -18.47 -28.34 8.03
C GLY A 134 -17.55 -27.71 9.06
N GLN A 135 -16.34 -27.42 8.65
CA GLN A 135 -15.34 -26.79 9.51
C GLN A 135 -15.45 -25.24 9.45
N PRO A 136 -15.17 -24.52 10.54
CA PRO A 136 -15.26 -23.05 10.61
C PRO A 136 -14.52 -22.32 9.47
N TRP A 137 -13.35 -22.81 9.07
CA TRP A 137 -12.56 -22.20 8.00
C TRP A 137 -13.25 -22.15 6.63
N GLN A 138 -14.22 -23.06 6.39
CA GLN A 138 -14.96 -23.08 5.12
C GLN A 138 -15.80 -21.83 4.90
N LEU A 139 -16.23 -21.16 5.96
CA LEU A 139 -16.95 -19.88 5.87
C LEU A 139 -16.05 -18.75 5.31
N SER A 140 -14.74 -18.83 5.55
CA SER A 140 -13.79 -17.81 5.06
C SER A 140 -13.44 -17.96 3.58
N LEU A 141 -13.69 -19.11 2.95
CA LEU A 141 -13.28 -19.38 1.57
C LEU A 141 -13.83 -18.37 0.57
N GLY A 142 -15.11 -18.02 0.69
CA GLY A 142 -15.75 -17.02 -0.17
C GLY A 142 -15.04 -15.68 -0.12
N CYS A 143 -14.74 -15.21 1.09
CA CYS A 143 -14.05 -13.94 1.31
C CYS A 143 -12.60 -13.99 0.78
N ILE A 144 -11.91 -15.10 0.95
CA ILE A 144 -10.53 -15.30 0.43
C ILE A 144 -10.53 -15.24 -1.09
N ILE A 145 -11.49 -15.91 -1.76
CA ILE A 145 -11.60 -15.89 -3.23
C ILE A 145 -11.87 -14.46 -3.74
N VAL A 146 -12.81 -13.74 -3.12
CA VAL A 146 -13.10 -12.34 -3.51
C VAL A 146 -11.88 -11.45 -3.28
N ALA A 147 -11.18 -11.58 -2.17
CA ALA A 147 -9.95 -10.85 -1.90
C ALA A 147 -8.86 -11.13 -2.95
N ALA A 148 -8.68 -12.39 -3.35
CA ALA A 148 -7.75 -12.78 -4.42
C ALA A 148 -8.13 -12.16 -5.77
N LEU A 149 -9.41 -12.11 -6.12
CA LEU A 149 -9.90 -11.46 -7.33
C LEU A 149 -9.67 -9.95 -7.31
N ILE A 150 -9.86 -9.29 -6.17
CA ILE A 150 -9.55 -7.86 -6.00
C ILE A 150 -8.06 -7.60 -6.19
N ILE A 151 -7.18 -8.39 -5.59
CA ILE A 151 -5.72 -8.29 -5.77
C ILE A 151 -5.34 -8.47 -7.24
N ALA A 152 -5.87 -9.49 -7.90
CA ALA A 152 -5.61 -9.74 -9.31
C ALA A 152 -6.08 -8.55 -10.18
N THR A 153 -7.27 -8.03 -9.93
CA THR A 153 -7.82 -6.87 -10.64
C THR A 153 -6.95 -5.62 -10.47
N LEU A 154 -6.50 -5.34 -9.24
CA LEU A 154 -5.57 -4.24 -8.96
C LEU A 154 -4.22 -4.45 -9.65
N GLY A 155 -3.70 -5.67 -9.66
CA GLY A 155 -2.46 -6.05 -10.34
C GLY A 155 -2.53 -5.84 -11.84
N VAL A 156 -3.59 -6.34 -12.49
CA VAL A 156 -3.84 -6.15 -13.93
C VAL A 156 -3.99 -4.67 -14.26
N HIS A 157 -4.76 -3.93 -13.46
CA HIS A 157 -4.92 -2.49 -13.64
C HIS A 157 -3.59 -1.75 -13.55
N TYR A 158 -2.77 -2.07 -12.55
CA TYR A 158 -1.44 -1.48 -12.38
C TYR A 158 -0.52 -1.77 -13.57
N ILE A 159 -0.45 -3.02 -14.04
CA ILE A 159 0.37 -3.43 -15.20
C ILE A 159 -0.12 -2.73 -16.48
N TYR A 160 -1.41 -2.75 -16.74
CA TYR A 160 -2.02 -2.09 -17.89
C TYR A 160 -1.69 -0.60 -17.90
N TYR A 161 -1.87 0.06 -16.76
CA TYR A 161 -1.64 1.49 -16.61
C TYR A 161 -0.17 1.90 -16.77
N THR A 162 0.77 1.05 -16.30
CA THR A 162 2.21 1.37 -16.33
C THR A 162 2.89 0.99 -17.63
N LYS A 163 2.37 -0.02 -18.37
CA LYS A 163 3.05 -0.60 -19.52
C LYS A 163 2.35 -0.38 -20.85
N SER A 164 1.05 -0.04 -20.88
CA SER A 164 0.31 0.07 -22.12
C SER A 164 0.33 1.50 -22.70
N PRO A 165 0.79 1.70 -23.96
CA PRO A 165 0.68 2.98 -24.64
C PRO A 165 -0.77 3.46 -24.86
N SER A 166 -1.71 2.52 -25.02
CA SER A 166 -3.13 2.79 -25.22
C SER A 166 -3.86 3.19 -23.94
N ALA A 167 -3.24 3.03 -22.76
CA ALA A 167 -3.77 3.47 -21.48
C ALA A 167 -4.03 4.99 -21.39
N LYS A 168 -3.53 5.77 -22.34
CA LYS A 168 -3.78 7.22 -22.44
C LYS A 168 -5.28 7.57 -22.48
N ALA A 169 -6.12 6.75 -23.08
CA ALA A 169 -7.57 6.97 -23.14
C ALA A 169 -8.26 6.79 -21.76
N PHE A 170 -7.73 5.92 -20.89
CA PHE A 170 -8.27 5.66 -19.53
C PHE A 170 -7.68 6.62 -18.47
N GLN A 171 -6.87 7.58 -18.87
CA GLN A 171 -6.19 8.53 -17.98
C GLN A 171 -7.10 9.67 -17.48
N SER A 172 -8.40 9.66 -17.78
CA SER A 172 -9.30 10.65 -17.20
C SER A 172 -9.34 10.44 -15.68
N LYS A 173 -9.27 11.54 -14.93
CA LYS A 173 -9.39 11.52 -13.47
C LYS A 173 -10.66 10.81 -13.02
N GLY A 174 -11.76 10.96 -13.79
CA GLY A 174 -13.04 10.32 -13.52
C GLY A 174 -13.01 8.81 -13.66
N ALA A 175 -12.45 8.26 -14.73
CA ALA A 175 -12.37 6.82 -14.93
C ALA A 175 -11.57 6.13 -13.82
N LEU A 176 -10.46 6.74 -13.37
CA LEU A 176 -9.65 6.21 -12.28
C LEU A 176 -10.42 6.22 -10.95
N ILE A 177 -11.12 7.31 -10.64
CA ILE A 177 -11.95 7.40 -9.44
C ILE A 177 -13.06 6.35 -9.49
N CYS A 178 -13.78 6.22 -10.61
CA CYS A 178 -14.82 5.20 -10.78
C CYS A 178 -14.28 3.79 -10.56
N PHE A 179 -13.12 3.46 -11.15
CA PHE A 179 -12.50 2.15 -10.96
C PHE A 179 -12.25 1.84 -9.47
N TYR A 180 -11.60 2.75 -8.73
CA TYR A 180 -11.33 2.53 -7.32
C TYR A 180 -12.58 2.55 -6.44
N CYS A 181 -13.60 3.34 -6.79
CA CYS A 181 -14.90 3.30 -6.11
C CYS A 181 -15.56 1.91 -6.28
N VAL A 182 -15.53 1.33 -7.47
CA VAL A 182 -16.06 -0.03 -7.72
C VAL A 182 -15.28 -1.07 -6.89
N VAL A 183 -13.95 -0.98 -6.86
CA VAL A 183 -13.13 -1.90 -6.06
C VAL A 183 -13.41 -1.77 -4.56
N LEU A 184 -13.57 -0.55 -4.05
CA LEU A 184 -13.95 -0.31 -2.65
C LEU A 184 -15.36 -0.84 -2.32
N LEU A 185 -16.32 -0.67 -3.24
CA LEU A 185 -17.67 -1.21 -3.07
C LEU A 185 -17.66 -2.73 -3.04
N LEU A 186 -16.85 -3.37 -3.88
CA LEU A 186 -16.65 -4.83 -3.86
C LEU A 186 -16.06 -5.28 -2.52
N GLU A 187 -15.12 -4.52 -1.96
CA GLU A 187 -14.54 -4.85 -0.66
C GLU A 187 -15.54 -4.69 0.49
N VAL A 188 -16.31 -3.60 0.50
CA VAL A 188 -17.39 -3.41 1.47
C VAL A 188 -18.43 -4.55 1.38
N PHE A 189 -18.77 -4.95 0.16
CA PHE A 189 -19.65 -6.09 -0.08
C PHE A 189 -19.05 -7.40 0.45
N ASN A 190 -17.76 -7.65 0.20
CA ASN A 190 -17.04 -8.80 0.72
C ASN A 190 -17.07 -8.87 2.25
N ILE A 191 -16.83 -7.74 2.92
CA ILE A 191 -16.93 -7.63 4.38
C ILE A 191 -18.35 -7.95 4.86
N ALA A 192 -19.37 -7.38 4.22
CA ALA A 192 -20.77 -7.60 4.57
C ALA A 192 -21.17 -9.08 4.40
N VAL A 193 -20.78 -9.71 3.29
CA VAL A 193 -21.01 -11.15 3.06
C VAL A 193 -20.33 -12.00 4.14
N GLY A 194 -19.08 -11.68 4.48
CA GLY A 194 -18.35 -12.38 5.55
C GLY A 194 -19.05 -12.29 6.90
N ILE A 195 -19.48 -11.10 7.31
CA ILE A 195 -20.21 -10.88 8.55
C ILE A 195 -21.55 -11.65 8.55
N THR A 196 -22.29 -11.58 7.45
CA THR A 196 -23.58 -12.26 7.31
C THR A 196 -23.41 -13.78 7.38
N ALA A 197 -22.46 -14.34 6.66
CA ALA A 197 -22.19 -15.78 6.69
C ALA A 197 -21.82 -16.26 8.12
N LEU A 198 -20.99 -15.50 8.82
CA LEU A 198 -20.61 -15.79 10.19
C LEU A 198 -21.81 -15.71 11.14
N ALA A 199 -22.58 -14.62 11.07
CA ALA A 199 -23.75 -14.40 11.92
C ALA A 199 -24.80 -15.50 11.72
N THR A 200 -25.08 -15.88 10.47
CA THR A 200 -26.04 -16.95 10.15
C THR A 200 -25.59 -18.29 10.70
N SER A 201 -24.30 -18.63 10.53
CA SER A 201 -23.75 -19.89 11.06
C SER A 201 -23.74 -19.94 12.57
N VAL A 202 -23.42 -18.83 13.24
CA VAL A 202 -23.46 -18.73 14.70
C VAL A 202 -24.88 -18.83 15.25
N SER A 203 -25.85 -18.15 14.59
CA SER A 203 -27.27 -18.25 14.97
C SER A 203 -27.78 -19.68 14.89
N ALA A 204 -27.55 -20.36 13.77
CA ALA A 204 -27.94 -21.74 13.58
C ALA A 204 -27.24 -22.69 14.56
N ALA A 205 -25.97 -22.48 14.85
CA ALA A 205 -25.24 -23.27 15.84
C ALA A 205 -25.79 -23.08 17.28
N ASN A 206 -26.21 -21.86 17.63
CA ASN A 206 -26.86 -21.57 18.91
C ASN A 206 -28.21 -22.29 19.02
N GLU A 207 -29.02 -22.24 17.96
CA GLU A 207 -30.33 -22.97 17.94
C GLU A 207 -30.15 -24.47 18.08
N MET A 208 -29.03 -25.01 17.58
CA MET A 208 -28.70 -26.44 17.74
C MET A 208 -28.02 -26.78 19.09
N GLY A 209 -27.79 -25.79 19.95
CA GLY A 209 -27.11 -25.99 21.24
C GLY A 209 -25.62 -26.38 21.13
N LEU A 210 -24.97 -26.00 19.98
CA LEU A 210 -23.61 -26.41 19.69
C LEU A 210 -22.56 -25.43 20.25
N VAL A 211 -22.95 -24.20 20.60
CA VAL A 211 -22.00 -23.18 21.08
C VAL A 211 -21.70 -23.40 22.56
N PRO A 212 -20.43 -23.61 22.95
CA PRO A 212 -20.04 -23.78 24.34
C PRO A 212 -20.29 -22.50 25.16
N PRO A 213 -20.81 -22.62 26.40
CA PRO A 213 -21.08 -21.45 27.24
C PRO A 213 -19.83 -20.75 27.78
N ASP A 214 -18.69 -21.46 27.90
CA ASP A 214 -17.52 -21.03 28.69
C ASP A 214 -16.23 -21.00 27.87
N VAL A 215 -16.18 -20.25 26.75
CA VAL A 215 -14.91 -20.03 26.02
C VAL A 215 -14.26 -18.74 26.52
N GLU A 216 -13.01 -18.83 26.98
CA GLU A 216 -12.19 -17.65 27.26
C GLU A 216 -11.95 -16.85 25.98
N ARG A 217 -12.62 -15.71 25.89
CA ARG A 217 -12.69 -14.90 24.65
C ARG A 217 -11.51 -13.95 24.48
N PHE A 218 -10.95 -13.49 25.58
CA PHE A 218 -9.94 -12.45 25.59
C PHE A 218 -8.68 -12.78 24.75
N PRO A 219 -8.04 -13.96 24.85
CA PRO A 219 -6.79 -14.23 24.14
C PRO A 219 -6.93 -14.16 22.62
N VAL A 220 -8.02 -14.68 22.10
CA VAL A 220 -8.27 -14.75 20.65
C VAL A 220 -8.63 -13.38 20.07
N VAL A 221 -9.48 -12.63 20.78
CA VAL A 221 -9.80 -11.25 20.40
C VAL A 221 -8.55 -10.38 20.40
N PHE A 222 -7.70 -10.54 21.43
CA PHE A 222 -6.42 -9.82 21.51
C PHE A 222 -5.50 -10.14 20.32
N ALA A 223 -5.32 -11.43 19.99
CA ALA A 223 -4.51 -11.83 18.84
C ALA A 223 -5.08 -11.32 17.51
N ALA A 224 -6.40 -11.36 17.32
CA ALA A 224 -7.06 -10.85 16.11
C ALA A 224 -6.92 -9.32 15.98
N LEU A 225 -7.07 -8.57 17.07
CA LEU A 225 -6.81 -7.13 17.11
C LEU A 225 -5.33 -6.82 16.77
N THR A 226 -4.41 -7.64 17.29
CA THR A 226 -2.98 -7.52 16.93
C THR A 226 -2.76 -7.73 15.44
N CYS A 227 -3.38 -8.73 14.81
CA CYS A 227 -3.34 -8.94 13.37
C CYS A 227 -3.81 -7.69 12.62
N LEU A 228 -4.94 -7.11 13.01
CA LEU A 228 -5.48 -5.90 12.40
C LEU A 228 -4.52 -4.72 12.55
N ILE A 229 -4.01 -4.48 13.75
CA ILE A 229 -3.06 -3.38 14.03
C ILE A 229 -1.78 -3.56 13.22
N MET A 230 -1.21 -4.77 13.18
CA MET A 230 -0.01 -5.05 12.42
C MET A 230 -0.22 -4.88 10.91
N TRP A 231 -1.37 -5.29 10.40
CA TRP A 231 -1.72 -5.08 9.00
C TRP A 231 -1.83 -3.59 8.66
N LEU A 232 -2.56 -2.81 9.46
CA LEU A 232 -2.70 -1.37 9.27
C LEU A 232 -1.37 -0.64 9.38
N ALA A 233 -0.57 -0.96 10.39
CA ALA A 233 0.77 -0.40 10.56
C ALA A 233 1.69 -0.76 9.38
N GLY A 234 1.65 -2.01 8.93
CA GLY A 234 2.39 -2.47 7.75
C GLY A 234 1.98 -1.73 6.47
N THR A 235 0.68 -1.54 6.26
CA THR A 235 0.16 -0.75 5.13
C THR A 235 0.63 0.71 5.20
N LEU A 236 0.54 1.32 6.37
CA LEU A 236 1.04 2.69 6.58
C LEU A 236 2.54 2.78 6.28
N CYS A 237 3.35 1.89 6.82
CA CYS A 237 4.79 1.87 6.54
C CYS A 237 5.09 1.74 5.03
N ALA A 238 4.41 0.83 4.33
CA ALA A 238 4.67 0.57 2.91
C ALA A 238 4.30 1.76 1.99
N PHE A 239 3.25 2.51 2.32
CA PHE A 239 2.67 3.51 1.42
C PHE A 239 2.91 4.96 1.81
N VAL A 240 3.25 5.25 3.08
CA VAL A 240 3.47 6.61 3.56
C VAL A 240 4.76 7.21 2.99
N PRO A 241 4.73 8.45 2.45
CA PRO A 241 5.93 9.16 2.04
C PRO A 241 6.81 9.49 3.26
N ARG A 242 8.07 9.84 3.01
CA ARG A 242 9.00 10.22 4.06
C ARG A 242 8.43 11.34 4.94
N ASN A 243 8.38 11.09 6.25
CA ASN A 243 7.81 11.97 7.26
C ASN A 243 8.46 11.71 8.63
N GLU A 244 8.12 12.54 9.63
CA GLU A 244 8.70 12.47 10.97
C GLU A 244 7.85 11.64 11.96
N TRP A 245 6.68 11.16 11.57
CA TRP A 245 5.70 10.57 12.49
C TRP A 245 5.57 9.06 12.36
N VAL A 246 5.52 8.53 11.14
CA VAL A 246 5.18 7.13 10.86
C VAL A 246 6.26 6.48 10.00
N GLY A 247 6.69 5.27 10.36
CA GLY A 247 7.58 4.44 9.57
C GLY A 247 8.84 4.00 10.32
N PHE A 248 9.70 3.29 9.63
CA PHE A 248 10.98 2.79 10.14
C PHE A 248 12.02 3.92 10.12
N ARG A 249 12.11 4.64 11.25
CA ARG A 249 12.84 5.90 11.37
C ARG A 249 14.28 5.71 11.84
N ILE A 250 15.12 5.20 10.97
CA ILE A 250 16.57 5.10 11.19
C ILE A 250 17.31 6.16 10.37
N PRO A 251 18.48 6.65 10.80
CA PRO A 251 19.22 7.70 10.09
C PRO A 251 19.43 7.40 8.62
N SER A 252 19.82 6.17 8.26
CA SER A 252 20.03 5.74 6.88
C SER A 252 18.75 5.75 6.02
N ALA A 253 17.56 5.67 6.61
CA ALA A 253 16.31 5.80 5.86
C ALA A 253 16.07 7.24 5.40
N TYR A 254 16.54 8.23 6.15
CA TYR A 254 16.36 9.64 5.82
C TYR A 254 17.34 10.19 4.78
N GLU A 255 18.39 9.45 4.43
CA GLU A 255 19.39 9.88 3.43
C GLU A 255 18.75 10.10 2.04
N SER A 256 17.76 9.30 1.66
CA SER A 256 17.05 9.46 0.39
C SER A 256 15.63 8.93 0.43
N ASP A 257 14.77 9.39 -0.51
CA ASP A 257 13.42 8.83 -0.68
C ASP A 257 13.44 7.36 -1.11
N TYR A 258 14.52 6.92 -1.78
CA TYR A 258 14.72 5.52 -2.13
C TYR A 258 15.01 4.68 -0.90
N ASN A 259 15.94 5.13 -0.03
CA ASN A 259 16.26 4.45 1.22
C ASN A 259 15.03 4.38 2.14
N TRP A 260 14.30 5.48 2.26
CA TRP A 260 13.04 5.51 3.00
C TRP A 260 12.08 4.43 2.53
N ARG A 261 11.83 4.35 1.22
CA ARG A 261 10.94 3.34 0.63
C ARG A 261 11.48 1.92 0.82
N ALA A 262 12.77 1.70 0.65
CA ALA A 262 13.36 0.37 0.78
C ALA A 262 13.17 -0.17 2.21
N TYR A 263 13.45 0.61 3.24
CA TYR A 263 13.27 0.19 4.62
C TYR A 263 11.79 0.07 5.01
N ASN A 264 10.98 1.05 4.67
CA ASN A 264 9.58 1.08 5.08
C ASN A 264 8.71 0.07 4.33
N ALA A 265 8.96 -0.17 3.03
CA ALA A 265 8.26 -1.19 2.28
C ALA A 265 8.60 -2.60 2.79
N THR A 266 9.87 -2.90 3.09
CA THR A 266 10.25 -4.21 3.65
C THR A 266 9.64 -4.45 5.02
N ALA A 267 9.65 -3.45 5.91
CA ALA A 267 9.01 -3.54 7.21
C ALA A 267 7.48 -3.72 7.07
N GLY A 268 6.86 -2.94 6.18
CA GLY A 268 5.43 -3.03 5.92
C GLY A 268 5.01 -4.41 5.43
N VAL A 269 5.73 -4.96 4.44
CA VAL A 269 5.47 -6.32 3.92
C VAL A 269 5.66 -7.37 5.01
N ALA A 270 6.71 -7.27 5.84
CA ALA A 270 6.96 -8.24 6.90
C ALA A 270 5.83 -8.24 7.95
N PHE A 271 5.36 -7.07 8.38
CA PHE A 271 4.25 -6.97 9.32
C PHE A 271 2.93 -7.49 8.73
N MET A 272 2.62 -7.15 7.49
CA MET A 272 1.42 -7.66 6.81
C MET A 272 1.47 -9.18 6.62
N ALA A 273 2.60 -9.72 6.19
CA ALA A 273 2.78 -11.17 6.02
C ALA A 273 2.63 -11.90 7.36
N TYR A 274 3.19 -11.36 8.44
CA TYR A 274 3.03 -11.95 9.77
C TYR A 274 1.58 -11.89 10.25
N ALA A 275 0.91 -10.76 10.13
CA ALA A 275 -0.50 -10.61 10.49
C ALA A 275 -1.39 -11.64 9.76
N LEU A 276 -1.15 -11.83 8.47
CA LEU A 276 -1.86 -12.82 7.65
C LEU A 276 -1.55 -14.25 8.12
N ALA A 277 -0.28 -14.57 8.37
CA ALA A 277 0.13 -15.90 8.84
C ALA A 277 -0.48 -16.24 10.21
N LEU A 278 -0.49 -15.28 11.14
CA LEU A 278 -1.10 -15.46 12.44
C LEU A 278 -2.62 -15.66 12.34
N ALA A 279 -3.31 -14.86 11.52
CA ALA A 279 -4.74 -15.01 11.30
C ALA A 279 -5.10 -16.36 10.68
N LEU A 280 -4.33 -16.82 9.68
CA LEU A 280 -4.50 -18.15 9.09
C LEU A 280 -4.23 -19.25 10.12
N ALA A 281 -3.17 -19.11 10.93
CA ALA A 281 -2.89 -20.07 12.00
C ALA A 281 -4.09 -20.18 12.97
N MET A 282 -4.67 -19.06 13.40
CA MET A 282 -5.85 -19.05 14.27
C MET A 282 -7.07 -19.75 13.66
N ILE A 283 -7.31 -19.58 12.35
CA ILE A 283 -8.43 -20.21 11.63
C ILE A 283 -8.26 -21.74 11.55
N PHE A 284 -7.03 -22.21 11.33
CA PHE A 284 -6.75 -23.62 11.13
C PHE A 284 -6.30 -24.36 12.39
N MET A 285 -6.13 -23.66 13.51
CA MET A 285 -5.79 -24.30 14.80
C MET A 285 -6.91 -25.22 15.29
N PRO A 286 -6.56 -26.40 15.83
CA PRO A 286 -7.54 -27.33 16.36
C PRO A 286 -8.14 -26.88 17.72
N ARG A 287 -7.53 -25.91 18.38
CA ARG A 287 -7.96 -25.29 19.63
C ARG A 287 -7.66 -23.78 19.65
N PRO A 288 -8.41 -22.99 20.42
CA PRO A 288 -8.11 -21.57 20.59
C PRO A 288 -6.76 -21.36 21.31
N LEU A 289 -6.15 -20.19 21.05
CA LEU A 289 -4.96 -19.73 21.76
C LEU A 289 -5.28 -19.48 23.23
N ASN A 290 -4.40 -19.91 24.14
CA ASN A 290 -4.42 -19.46 25.52
C ASN A 290 -3.77 -18.08 25.66
N GLU A 291 -3.85 -17.46 26.86
CA GLU A 291 -3.30 -16.12 27.11
C GLU A 291 -1.81 -16.00 26.78
N ALA A 292 -1.00 -16.97 27.25
CA ALA A 292 0.44 -16.96 27.04
C ALA A 292 0.80 -17.09 25.55
N GLU A 293 0.09 -17.96 24.82
CA GLU A 293 0.26 -18.13 23.38
C GLU A 293 -0.15 -16.88 22.60
N ALA A 294 -1.27 -16.26 22.94
CA ALA A 294 -1.76 -15.04 22.30
C ALA A 294 -0.79 -13.87 22.53
N LEU A 295 -0.32 -13.68 23.77
CA LEU A 295 0.69 -12.65 24.08
C LEU A 295 2.02 -12.92 23.38
N THR A 296 2.49 -14.15 23.41
CA THR A 296 3.75 -14.57 22.77
C THR A 296 3.68 -14.33 21.27
N ALA A 297 2.64 -14.83 20.61
CA ALA A 297 2.43 -14.62 19.18
C ALA A 297 2.26 -13.14 18.81
N SER A 298 1.68 -12.32 19.68
CA SER A 298 1.45 -10.91 19.40
C SER A 298 2.68 -10.05 19.56
N LEU A 299 3.55 -10.31 20.53
CA LEU A 299 4.62 -9.41 20.95
C LEU A 299 6.03 -9.87 20.52
N VAL A 300 6.33 -11.17 20.67
CA VAL A 300 7.69 -11.69 20.44
C VAL A 300 8.19 -11.47 19.01
N PRO A 301 7.40 -11.66 17.94
CA PRO A 301 7.88 -11.48 16.57
C PRO A 301 8.17 -10.04 16.15
N LEU A 302 7.73 -9.02 16.88
CA LEU A 302 7.91 -7.62 16.51
C LEU A 302 9.38 -7.23 16.34
N ILE A 303 10.24 -7.64 17.28
CA ILE A 303 11.67 -7.33 17.24
C ILE A 303 12.38 -8.08 16.10
N PRO A 304 12.26 -9.40 15.97
CA PRO A 304 12.83 -10.13 14.84
C PRO A 304 12.37 -9.60 13.47
N LEU A 305 11.08 -9.29 13.31
CA LEU A 305 10.56 -8.73 12.06
C LEU A 305 11.20 -7.38 11.72
N ALA A 306 11.37 -6.50 12.71
CA ALA A 306 12.05 -5.22 12.52
C ALA A 306 13.53 -5.41 12.12
N ILE A 307 14.25 -6.32 12.78
CA ILE A 307 15.65 -6.62 12.48
C ILE A 307 15.80 -7.19 11.07
N VAL A 308 15.02 -8.20 10.70
CA VAL A 308 15.04 -8.81 9.36
C VAL A 308 14.71 -7.77 8.29
N SER A 309 13.70 -6.94 8.51
CA SER A 309 13.31 -5.85 7.59
C SER A 309 14.44 -4.86 7.38
N TYR A 310 15.17 -4.52 8.44
CA TYR A 310 16.35 -3.65 8.35
C TYR A 310 17.42 -4.25 7.42
N PHE A 311 17.80 -5.52 7.62
CA PHE A 311 18.84 -6.15 6.80
C PHE A 311 18.42 -6.31 5.34
N ILE A 312 17.16 -6.67 5.08
CA ILE A 312 16.62 -6.76 3.71
C ILE A 312 16.63 -5.37 3.05
N GLY A 313 16.15 -4.34 3.73
CA GLY A 313 16.15 -2.96 3.23
C GLY A 313 17.56 -2.49 2.89
N LYS A 314 18.55 -2.75 3.78
CA LYS A 314 19.96 -2.45 3.57
C LYS A 314 20.54 -3.19 2.35
N ALA A 315 20.18 -4.47 2.16
CA ALA A 315 20.61 -5.25 1.00
C ALA A 315 20.04 -4.70 -0.32
N ILE A 316 18.79 -4.27 -0.33
CA ILE A 316 18.14 -3.63 -1.49
C ILE A 316 18.88 -2.34 -1.86
N ILE A 317 19.19 -1.50 -0.87
CA ILE A 317 19.91 -0.23 -1.09
C ILE A 317 21.31 -0.48 -1.64
N LYS A 318 22.05 -1.44 -1.06
CA LYS A 318 23.38 -1.82 -1.56
C LYS A 318 23.35 -2.29 -3.03
N ARG A 319 22.37 -3.13 -3.40
CA ARG A 319 22.20 -3.59 -4.79
C ARG A 319 21.86 -2.44 -5.75
N HIS A 320 21.14 -1.44 -5.29
CA HIS A 320 20.81 -0.28 -6.10
C HIS A 320 22.04 0.60 -6.33
N GLY A 321 22.84 0.86 -5.29
CA GLY A 321 24.08 1.63 -5.39
C GLY A 321 25.17 0.99 -6.26
N MET A 322 25.18 -0.33 -6.42
CA MET A 322 26.11 -1.03 -7.34
C MET A 322 25.69 -0.97 -8.82
N LYS A 323 24.47 -0.49 -9.12
CA LYS A 323 23.94 -0.35 -10.49
C LYS A 323 24.00 1.09 -11.00
N GLN A 324 24.44 2.04 -10.18
CA GLN A 324 24.69 3.44 -10.52
C GLN A 324 26.19 3.72 -10.65
#